data_464a127f42377b647b3029f0baf93319
#
_entry.id   464a127f42377b647b3029f0baf93319
#
_cell.length_a   1.000
_cell.length_b   1.000
_cell.length_c   1.000
_cell.angle_alpha   90.00
_cell.angle_beta   90.00
_cell.angle_gamma   90.00
#
_symmetry.space_group_name_H-M   'P 1'
#
loop_
_entity.id
_entity.type
_entity.pdbx_description
1 polymer ?
#
loop_
_entity_poly.entity_id
_entity_poly.type
_entity_poly.pdbx_seq_one_letter_code
_entity_poly.pdbx_strand_id
1 'polypeptide(L)'
;LNRLVDDQTLGYPSQLFHVSEVTYRSGELLVKGMRVVPDGSLRNGSAILYLRGGYRQVGMVRMARMIQYASLGFIVFAPYYRGNAGGEGVDEFGGADLEDAYSGFDLLQEDRRVDPDRIHVVGFSRGGVMAAPTAVNRPVASLTSWGAVSNCFRMYDERKDMGRLLRRTFQGPPEQARRTYQIRSPLNMAHLIQAPVQIVHATEDVHVPVVHALEWHRALTVSGVPVTLSLIRNQGHRMTPKLQYEWTKRICEWMKQQEKGS
;
A
#
# COMPACT_ATOMS: atom_id res chain seq x y z
N LEU A 1 -6.72 12.27 21.42
CA LEU A 1 -5.43 11.62 21.72
C LEU A 1 -4.54 11.76 20.49
N ASN A 2 -3.33 12.31 20.66
CA ASN A 2 -2.36 12.43 19.56
C ASN A 2 -2.02 11.02 19.05
N ARG A 3 -2.18 10.78 17.75
CA ARG A 3 -1.90 9.49 17.12
C ARG A 3 -0.40 9.19 17.07
N LEU A 4 0.41 10.20 16.81
CA LEU A 4 1.88 10.12 16.85
C LEU A 4 2.35 10.00 18.31
N VAL A 5 3.10 8.95 18.64
CA VAL A 5 3.62 8.69 19.98
C VAL A 5 5.11 8.98 20.06
N ASP A 6 5.89 8.54 19.06
CA ASP A 6 7.33 8.76 18.97
C ASP A 6 7.77 8.91 17.52
N ASP A 7 8.85 9.66 17.29
CA ASP A 7 9.38 9.98 15.96
C ASP A 7 10.91 9.99 16.00
N GLN A 8 11.49 8.82 15.84
CA GLN A 8 12.92 8.60 15.95
C GLN A 8 13.62 8.80 14.61
N THR A 9 14.45 9.84 14.51
CA THR A 9 15.25 10.10 13.29
C THR A 9 16.19 8.93 12.98
N LEU A 10 16.16 8.47 11.74
CA LEU A 10 17.09 7.50 11.17
C LEU A 10 18.17 8.24 10.37
N GLY A 11 19.42 7.81 10.51
CA GLY A 11 20.50 8.39 9.74
C GLY A 11 20.33 8.21 8.24
N TYR A 12 20.33 9.30 7.48
CA TYR A 12 20.37 9.31 6.03
C TYR A 12 21.40 10.33 5.52
N PRO A 13 22.24 10.00 4.54
CA PRO A 13 23.39 10.82 4.16
C PRO A 13 23.05 12.13 3.44
N SER A 14 21.78 12.39 3.11
CA SER A 14 21.34 13.60 2.42
C SER A 14 20.43 14.44 3.31
N GLN A 15 20.66 15.76 3.36
CA GLN A 15 19.79 16.71 4.06
C GLN A 15 18.47 16.98 3.32
N LEU A 16 18.33 16.50 2.07
CA LEU A 16 17.10 16.65 1.30
C LEU A 16 15.94 15.80 1.83
N PHE A 17 16.20 14.85 2.73
CA PHE A 17 15.20 13.97 3.28
C PHE A 17 15.37 13.76 4.76
N HIS A 18 14.30 14.00 5.52
CA HIS A 18 14.22 13.56 6.91
C HIS A 18 13.57 12.18 6.95
N VAL A 19 14.33 11.18 7.39
CA VAL A 19 13.86 9.80 7.52
C VAL A 19 13.70 9.46 8.98
N SER A 20 12.55 8.90 9.35
CA SER A 20 12.28 8.52 10.74
C SER A 20 11.54 7.19 10.84
N GLU A 21 11.80 6.48 11.95
CA GLU A 21 10.91 5.43 12.44
C GLU A 21 9.88 6.09 13.36
N VAL A 22 8.62 5.84 13.06
CA VAL A 22 7.49 6.43 13.78
C VAL A 22 6.80 5.34 14.59
N THR A 23 6.54 5.61 15.87
CA THR A 23 5.61 4.82 16.70
C THR A 23 4.28 5.56 16.76
N TYR A 24 3.19 4.90 16.44
CA TYR A 24 1.86 5.51 16.39
C TYR A 24 0.78 4.57 16.93
N ARG A 25 -0.35 5.14 17.33
CA ARG A 25 -1.51 4.40 17.81
C ARG A 25 -2.33 3.84 16.66
N SER A 26 -2.63 2.54 16.74
CA SER A 26 -3.52 1.80 15.86
C SER A 26 -4.54 1.06 16.74
N GLY A 27 -5.72 1.66 16.93
CA GLY A 27 -6.61 1.27 18.02
C GLY A 27 -5.91 1.41 19.37
N GLU A 28 -5.90 0.36 20.16
CA GLU A 28 -5.22 0.30 21.47
C GLU A 28 -3.72 -0.06 21.37
N LEU A 29 -3.24 -0.44 20.18
CA LEU A 29 -1.88 -0.92 20.00
C LEU A 29 -0.92 0.21 19.62
N LEU A 30 0.34 0.07 20.04
CA LEU A 30 1.46 0.85 19.55
C LEU A 30 2.15 0.08 18.41
N VAL A 31 2.09 0.64 17.23
CA VAL A 31 2.66 0.06 16.01
C VAL A 31 3.69 0.99 15.41
N LYS A 32 4.51 0.46 14.51
CA LYS A 32 5.61 1.22 13.93
C LYS A 32 5.52 1.32 12.42
N GLY A 33 6.14 2.36 11.88
CA GLY A 33 6.27 2.59 10.45
C GLY A 33 7.47 3.46 10.12
N MET A 34 7.78 3.57 8.83
CA MET A 34 8.80 4.48 8.31
C MET A 34 8.14 5.70 7.72
N ARG A 35 8.62 6.89 8.08
CA ARG A 35 8.24 8.15 7.45
C ARG A 35 9.43 8.78 6.74
N VAL A 36 9.18 9.30 5.55
CA VAL A 36 10.16 10.11 4.81
C VAL A 36 9.51 11.43 4.43
N VAL A 37 10.11 12.51 4.88
CA VAL A 37 9.68 13.88 4.59
C VAL A 37 10.75 14.54 3.73
N PRO A 38 10.42 14.94 2.49
CA PRO A 38 11.35 15.72 1.67
C PRO A 38 11.53 17.13 2.25
N ASP A 39 12.68 17.73 1.99
CA ASP A 39 12.94 19.15 2.31
C ASP A 39 11.86 20.06 1.72
N GLY A 40 11.69 21.23 2.33
CA GLY A 40 10.68 22.20 1.92
C GLY A 40 10.76 22.62 0.46
N SER A 41 11.96 22.64 -0.12
CA SER A 41 12.20 22.98 -1.53
C SER A 41 11.67 21.93 -2.52
N LEU A 42 11.55 20.67 -2.09
CA LEU A 42 11.05 19.55 -2.88
C LEU A 42 9.56 19.26 -2.63
N ARG A 43 9.07 19.59 -1.44
CA ARG A 43 7.75 19.23 -0.96
C ARG A 43 6.64 19.94 -1.72
N ASN A 44 5.62 19.19 -2.14
CA ASN A 44 4.48 19.70 -2.92
C ASN A 44 3.14 19.66 -2.15
N GLY A 45 3.13 19.28 -0.87
CA GLY A 45 1.93 19.16 -0.05
C GLY A 45 1.21 17.82 -0.18
N SER A 46 1.59 16.98 -1.13
CA SER A 46 0.98 15.66 -1.34
C SER A 46 1.64 14.58 -0.48
N ALA A 47 0.90 13.53 -0.14
CA ALA A 47 1.40 12.40 0.63
C ALA A 47 1.08 11.05 0.00
N ILE A 48 1.88 10.05 0.33
CA ILE A 48 1.67 8.65 -0.04
C ILE A 48 1.66 7.78 1.21
N LEU A 49 0.57 7.06 1.41
CA LEU A 49 0.54 5.89 2.28
C LEU A 49 1.00 4.68 1.45
N TYR A 50 2.20 4.18 1.74
CA TYR A 50 2.77 3.03 1.05
C TYR A 50 2.51 1.74 1.84
N LEU A 51 1.67 0.87 1.32
CA LEU A 51 1.28 -0.40 1.92
C LEU A 51 2.10 -1.54 1.29
N ARG A 52 3.05 -2.04 2.08
CA ARG A 52 4.05 -3.00 1.64
C ARG A 52 3.48 -4.39 1.36
N GLY A 53 4.22 -5.17 0.59
CA GLY A 53 4.02 -6.60 0.41
C GLY A 53 4.65 -7.46 1.50
N GLY A 54 4.65 -8.77 1.26
CA GLY A 54 5.26 -9.75 2.15
C GLY A 54 4.47 -10.00 3.44
N TYR A 55 5.07 -10.75 4.36
CA TYR A 55 4.48 -11.12 5.64
C TYR A 55 5.54 -11.14 6.74
N ARG A 56 5.25 -10.58 7.90
CA ARG A 56 6.19 -10.41 9.00
C ARG A 56 7.49 -9.77 8.51
N GLN A 57 8.65 -10.38 8.75
CA GLN A 57 9.96 -9.86 8.37
C GLN A 57 10.27 -9.96 6.87
N VAL A 58 9.44 -10.68 6.08
CA VAL A 58 9.61 -10.76 4.63
C VAL A 58 8.99 -9.55 3.97
N GLY A 59 9.73 -8.87 3.09
CA GLY A 59 9.24 -7.70 2.36
C GLY A 59 9.10 -6.43 3.22
N MET A 60 9.91 -6.30 4.28
CA MET A 60 9.94 -5.08 5.11
C MET A 60 10.15 -3.83 4.27
N VAL A 61 9.64 -2.71 4.77
CA VAL A 61 9.80 -1.39 4.15
C VAL A 61 11.27 -1.09 3.97
N ARG A 62 11.65 -0.69 2.75
CA ARG A 62 13.02 -0.31 2.41
C ARG A 62 13.11 1.20 2.25
N MET A 63 14.03 1.81 2.98
CA MET A 63 14.27 3.27 2.94
C MET A 63 14.45 3.77 1.50
N ALA A 64 15.27 3.07 0.68
CA ALA A 64 15.49 3.44 -0.71
C ALA A 64 14.19 3.50 -1.54
N ARG A 65 13.20 2.64 -1.23
CA ARG A 65 11.89 2.67 -1.89
C ARG A 65 11.09 3.91 -1.50
N MET A 66 11.13 4.29 -0.22
CA MET A 66 10.45 5.47 0.30
C MET A 66 11.06 6.75 -0.27
N ILE A 67 12.40 6.81 -0.36
CA ILE A 67 13.14 7.93 -0.94
C ILE A 67 12.77 8.14 -2.43
N GLN A 68 12.49 7.09 -3.19
CA GLN A 68 12.06 7.23 -4.59
C GLN A 68 10.80 8.08 -4.71
N TYR A 69 9.81 7.89 -3.84
CA TYR A 69 8.59 8.71 -3.82
C TYR A 69 8.86 10.11 -3.25
N ALA A 70 9.64 10.18 -2.18
CA ALA A 70 9.97 11.46 -1.55
C ALA A 70 10.78 12.38 -2.48
N SER A 71 11.65 11.84 -3.34
CA SER A 71 12.38 12.61 -4.35
C SER A 71 11.50 13.27 -5.42
N LEU A 72 10.24 12.85 -5.50
CA LEU A 72 9.22 13.41 -6.39
C LEU A 72 8.27 14.39 -5.65
N GLY A 73 8.61 14.72 -4.40
CA GLY A 73 7.95 15.75 -3.60
C GLY A 73 6.91 15.26 -2.59
N PHE A 74 6.66 13.95 -2.51
CA PHE A 74 5.66 13.39 -1.61
C PHE A 74 6.21 13.16 -0.20
N ILE A 75 5.42 13.50 0.82
CA ILE A 75 5.62 12.93 2.16
C ILE A 75 5.18 11.49 2.11
N VAL A 76 6.01 10.56 2.58
CA VAL A 76 5.71 9.12 2.47
C VAL A 76 5.67 8.49 3.86
N PHE A 77 4.61 7.77 4.13
CA PHE A 77 4.49 6.93 5.31
C PHE A 77 4.22 5.47 4.93
N ALA A 78 4.91 4.54 5.57
CA ALA A 78 4.72 3.11 5.35
C ALA A 78 4.66 2.37 6.68
N PRO A 79 3.49 1.85 7.08
CA PRO A 79 3.38 1.01 8.26
C PRO A 79 4.19 -0.29 8.09
N TYR A 80 4.84 -0.72 9.17
CA TYR A 80 5.47 -2.05 9.22
C TYR A 80 4.44 -3.16 9.45
N TYR A 81 3.22 -2.78 9.79
CA TYR A 81 2.12 -3.57 10.34
C TYR A 81 2.43 -4.12 11.75
N ARG A 82 1.38 -4.32 12.53
CA ARG A 82 1.46 -4.84 13.91
C ARG A 82 2.29 -6.12 14.02
N GLY A 83 2.96 -6.30 15.15
CA GLY A 83 3.83 -7.44 15.38
C GLY A 83 5.16 -7.41 14.62
N ASN A 84 5.50 -6.29 13.94
CA ASN A 84 6.76 -6.14 13.21
C ASN A 84 7.61 -5.02 13.80
N ALA A 85 8.94 -5.17 13.72
CA ALA A 85 9.94 -4.19 14.16
C ALA A 85 9.73 -3.66 15.59
N GLY A 86 9.26 -4.50 16.51
CA GLY A 86 8.98 -4.13 17.91
C GLY A 86 7.62 -3.46 18.11
N GLY A 87 6.77 -3.38 17.10
CA GLY A 87 5.36 -2.98 17.25
C GLY A 87 4.54 -4.11 17.90
N GLU A 88 3.48 -3.72 18.61
CA GLU A 88 2.58 -4.63 19.30
C GLU A 88 1.67 -5.41 18.35
N GLY A 89 1.00 -6.44 18.84
CA GLY A 89 -0.01 -7.21 18.12
C GLY A 89 0.55 -8.29 17.18
N VAL A 90 -0.30 -8.74 16.24
CA VAL A 90 0.03 -9.83 15.31
C VAL A 90 -0.41 -9.46 13.90
N ASP A 91 0.47 -9.64 12.93
CA ASP A 91 0.19 -9.48 11.50
C ASP A 91 -0.77 -10.59 11.02
N GLU A 92 -1.95 -10.22 10.53
CA GLU A 92 -3.02 -11.12 10.12
C GLU A 92 -3.27 -11.18 8.61
N PHE A 93 -2.45 -10.47 7.83
CA PHE A 93 -2.59 -10.45 6.37
C PHE A 93 -3.93 -9.88 5.88
N GLY A 94 -4.29 -8.69 6.35
CA GLY A 94 -5.56 -8.02 6.00
C GLY A 94 -6.72 -8.39 6.93
N GLY A 95 -6.41 -8.69 8.17
CA GLY A 95 -7.37 -8.80 9.27
C GLY A 95 -7.37 -7.54 10.13
N ALA A 96 -7.16 -7.68 11.45
CA ALA A 96 -7.10 -6.56 12.36
C ALA A 96 -5.96 -5.56 12.04
N ASP A 97 -4.93 -6.00 11.30
CA ASP A 97 -3.84 -5.16 10.80
C ASP A 97 -4.27 -4.14 9.73
N LEU A 98 -5.52 -4.17 9.24
CA LEU A 98 -6.10 -3.08 8.43
C LEU A 98 -6.15 -1.76 9.21
N GLU A 99 -6.37 -1.82 10.52
CA GLU A 99 -6.38 -0.62 11.38
C GLU A 99 -5.03 0.11 11.35
N ASP A 100 -3.91 -0.60 11.13
CA ASP A 100 -2.60 0.03 11.01
C ASP A 100 -2.48 0.87 9.74
N ALA A 101 -3.14 0.45 8.65
CA ALA A 101 -3.22 1.22 7.41
C ALA A 101 -4.15 2.43 7.57
N TYR A 102 -5.31 2.26 8.21
CA TYR A 102 -6.25 3.34 8.48
C TYR A 102 -5.63 4.41 9.37
N SER A 103 -5.01 3.99 10.47
CA SER A 103 -4.31 4.88 11.39
C SER A 103 -3.10 5.56 10.73
N GLY A 104 -2.42 4.86 9.81
CA GLY A 104 -1.34 5.43 9.01
C GLY A 104 -1.83 6.50 8.03
N PHE A 105 -3.01 6.34 7.45
CA PHE A 105 -3.66 7.38 6.65
C PHE A 105 -4.01 8.59 7.50
N ASP A 106 -4.65 8.36 8.63
CA ASP A 106 -5.07 9.42 9.57
C ASP A 106 -3.85 10.20 10.09
N LEU A 107 -2.71 9.52 10.34
CA LEU A 107 -1.45 10.15 10.72
C LEU A 107 -0.93 11.12 9.64
N LEU A 108 -1.07 10.77 8.37
CA LEU A 108 -0.74 11.67 7.26
C LEU A 108 -1.73 12.85 7.19
N GLN A 109 -3.01 12.61 7.42
CA GLN A 109 -4.03 13.64 7.41
C GLN A 109 -3.85 14.66 8.56
N GLU A 110 -3.31 14.22 9.71
CA GLU A 110 -2.98 15.06 10.87
C GLU A 110 -1.67 15.87 10.67
N ASP A 111 -0.84 15.54 9.67
CA ASP A 111 0.43 16.23 9.41
C ASP A 111 0.17 17.57 8.71
N ARG A 112 0.47 18.69 9.39
CA ARG A 112 0.25 20.05 8.86
C ARG A 112 1.00 20.37 7.56
N ARG A 113 1.94 19.52 7.15
CA ARG A 113 2.70 19.64 5.90
C ARG A 113 1.97 18.98 4.72
N VAL A 114 0.91 18.21 5.00
CA VAL A 114 0.12 17.45 4.03
C VAL A 114 -1.21 18.17 3.78
N ASP A 115 -1.57 18.28 2.51
CA ASP A 115 -2.91 18.63 2.10
C ASP A 115 -3.80 17.39 2.25
N PRO A 116 -4.84 17.40 3.10
CA PRO A 116 -5.67 16.24 3.35
C PRO A 116 -6.39 15.70 2.09
N ASP A 117 -6.59 16.53 1.08
CA ASP A 117 -7.21 16.12 -0.19
C ASP A 117 -6.19 15.52 -1.19
N ARG A 118 -4.90 15.49 -0.81
CA ARG A 118 -3.78 15.00 -1.64
C ARG A 118 -3.05 13.81 -1.02
N ILE A 119 -3.79 12.91 -0.37
CA ILE A 119 -3.25 11.69 0.20
C ILE A 119 -3.57 10.51 -0.72
N HIS A 120 -2.54 9.92 -1.30
CA HIS A 120 -2.63 8.78 -2.21
C HIS A 120 -2.27 7.49 -1.48
N VAL A 121 -2.85 6.37 -1.91
CA VAL A 121 -2.53 5.04 -1.37
C VAL A 121 -1.87 4.19 -2.44
N VAL A 122 -0.75 3.57 -2.10
CA VAL A 122 -0.05 2.60 -2.95
C VAL A 122 -0.03 1.24 -2.27
N GLY A 123 -0.63 0.24 -2.89
CA GLY A 123 -0.55 -1.16 -2.47
C GLY A 123 0.38 -1.97 -3.36
N PHE A 124 1.47 -2.51 -2.79
CA PHE A 124 2.38 -3.38 -3.52
C PHE A 124 2.20 -4.83 -3.08
N SER A 125 2.05 -5.77 -4.04
CA SER A 125 1.93 -7.20 -3.75
C SER A 125 0.77 -7.50 -2.79
N ARG A 126 1.01 -8.14 -1.64
CA ARG A 126 0.04 -8.25 -0.54
C ARG A 126 -0.58 -6.90 -0.15
N GLY A 127 0.15 -5.81 -0.31
CA GLY A 127 -0.36 -4.47 -0.01
C GLY A 127 -1.66 -4.12 -0.73
N GLY A 128 -2.03 -4.80 -1.80
CA GLY A 128 -3.34 -4.68 -2.44
C GLY A 128 -4.50 -5.05 -1.50
N VAL A 129 -4.31 -6.10 -0.68
CA VAL A 129 -5.28 -6.54 0.35
C VAL A 129 -5.49 -5.48 1.43
N MET A 130 -4.50 -4.62 1.64
CA MET A 130 -4.56 -3.51 2.60
C MET A 130 -5.10 -2.22 1.96
N ALA A 131 -4.70 -1.96 0.70
CA ALA A 131 -4.93 -0.68 0.02
C ALA A 131 -6.39 -0.48 -0.41
N ALA A 132 -7.04 -1.52 -0.93
CA ALA A 132 -8.44 -1.42 -1.35
C ALA A 132 -9.39 -1.12 -0.17
N PRO A 133 -9.32 -1.85 0.97
CA PRO A 133 -10.10 -1.49 2.15
C PRO A 133 -9.78 -0.10 2.68
N THR A 134 -8.52 0.35 2.59
CA THR A 134 -8.15 1.71 2.99
C THR A 134 -8.85 2.74 2.10
N ALA A 135 -8.87 2.54 0.79
CA ALA A 135 -9.54 3.44 -0.15
C ALA A 135 -11.09 3.43 -0.01
N VAL A 136 -11.67 2.36 0.55
CA VAL A 136 -13.10 2.30 0.89
C VAL A 136 -13.40 3.08 2.17
N ASN A 137 -12.50 3.05 3.16
CA ASN A 137 -12.76 3.58 4.50
C ASN A 137 -12.12 4.94 4.77
N ARG A 138 -11.34 5.48 3.83
CA ARG A 138 -10.67 6.79 3.94
C ARG A 138 -10.82 7.58 2.65
N PRO A 139 -10.88 8.92 2.73
CA PRO A 139 -11.02 9.79 1.57
C PRO A 139 -9.68 9.92 0.82
N VAL A 140 -9.27 8.87 0.13
CA VAL A 140 -8.00 8.87 -0.62
C VAL A 140 -8.13 9.66 -1.92
N ALA A 141 -7.11 10.43 -2.29
CA ALA A 141 -7.06 11.15 -3.57
C ALA A 141 -6.97 10.19 -4.76
N SER A 142 -6.24 9.08 -4.61
CA SER A 142 -6.20 7.99 -5.59
C SER A 142 -5.65 6.70 -4.97
N LEU A 143 -5.89 5.58 -5.66
CA LEU A 143 -5.38 4.25 -5.31
C LEU A 143 -4.47 3.72 -6.42
N THR A 144 -3.24 3.34 -6.08
CA THR A 144 -2.34 2.60 -6.98
C THR A 144 -2.20 1.15 -6.53
N SER A 145 -2.53 0.23 -7.41
CA SER A 145 -2.38 -1.22 -7.24
C SER A 145 -1.17 -1.69 -8.07
N TRP A 146 -0.01 -1.93 -7.43
CA TRP A 146 1.22 -2.32 -8.12
C TRP A 146 1.60 -3.77 -7.86
N GLY A 147 1.50 -4.62 -8.90
CA GLY A 147 1.77 -6.07 -8.79
C GLY A 147 0.98 -6.68 -7.62
N ALA A 148 -0.24 -6.22 -7.40
CA ALA A 148 -0.96 -6.40 -6.16
C ALA A 148 -1.97 -7.55 -6.23
N VAL A 149 -2.15 -8.22 -5.09
CA VAL A 149 -3.18 -9.23 -4.91
C VAL A 149 -4.56 -8.58 -4.91
N SER A 150 -5.45 -9.03 -5.78
CA SER A 150 -6.84 -8.59 -5.85
C SER A 150 -7.84 -9.68 -5.44
N ASN A 151 -7.44 -10.94 -5.48
CA ASN A 151 -8.30 -12.11 -5.23
C ASN A 151 -7.57 -13.12 -4.34
N CYS A 152 -7.99 -13.25 -3.08
CA CYS A 152 -7.37 -14.14 -2.11
C CYS A 152 -7.67 -15.62 -2.36
N PHE A 153 -8.81 -15.96 -3.03
CA PHE A 153 -9.09 -17.32 -3.46
C PHE A 153 -8.07 -17.76 -4.50
N ARG A 154 -7.89 -16.96 -5.54
CA ARG A 154 -6.89 -17.21 -6.59
C ARG A 154 -5.49 -17.32 -6.01
N MET A 155 -5.11 -16.41 -5.11
CA MET A 155 -3.82 -16.46 -4.43
C MET A 155 -3.61 -17.79 -3.68
N TYR A 156 -4.64 -18.31 -3.03
CA TYR A 156 -4.57 -19.61 -2.34
C TYR A 156 -4.33 -20.76 -3.34
N ASP A 157 -4.99 -20.73 -4.47
CA ASP A 157 -4.89 -21.77 -5.51
C ASP A 157 -3.56 -21.72 -6.26
N GLU A 158 -3.08 -20.54 -6.59
CA GLU A 158 -1.87 -20.34 -7.38
C GLU A 158 -0.58 -20.40 -6.56
N ARG A 159 -0.63 -19.98 -5.28
CA ARG A 159 0.55 -19.90 -4.40
C ARG A 159 0.55 -21.02 -3.37
N LYS A 160 0.83 -22.24 -3.81
CA LYS A 160 0.87 -23.43 -2.93
C LYS A 160 1.86 -23.30 -1.78
N ASP A 161 2.97 -22.57 -1.99
CA ASP A 161 3.94 -22.21 -0.96
C ASP A 161 3.34 -21.34 0.17
N MET A 162 2.32 -20.55 -0.12
CA MET A 162 1.61 -19.72 0.86
C MET A 162 0.40 -20.40 1.50
N GLY A 163 -0.02 -21.56 1.04
CA GLY A 163 -1.24 -22.23 1.50
C GLY A 163 -1.29 -22.47 3.02
N ARG A 164 -0.14 -22.81 3.67
CA ARG A 164 -0.08 -22.96 5.12
C ARG A 164 -0.24 -21.62 5.84
N LEU A 165 0.37 -20.56 5.32
CA LEU A 165 0.25 -19.21 5.87
C LEU A 165 -1.19 -18.73 5.79
N LEU A 166 -1.82 -18.83 4.61
CA LEU A 166 -3.19 -18.38 4.39
C LEU A 166 -4.18 -19.15 5.26
N ARG A 167 -4.08 -20.48 5.36
CA ARG A 167 -4.95 -21.25 6.26
C ARG A 167 -4.83 -20.80 7.72
N ARG A 168 -3.62 -20.45 8.18
CA ARG A 168 -3.42 -19.98 9.55
C ARG A 168 -4.00 -18.58 9.76
N THR A 169 -3.71 -17.63 8.86
CA THR A 169 -4.13 -16.23 9.00
C THR A 169 -5.58 -15.99 8.64
N PHE A 170 -6.17 -16.84 7.78
CA PHE A 170 -7.58 -16.76 7.35
C PHE A 170 -8.49 -17.73 8.11
N GLN A 171 -7.93 -18.50 9.08
CA GLN A 171 -8.64 -19.45 9.93
C GLN A 171 -9.24 -20.65 9.18
N GLY A 172 -8.59 -21.08 8.12
CA GLY A 172 -8.95 -22.24 7.32
C GLY A 172 -8.70 -22.10 5.83
N PRO A 173 -8.89 -23.15 5.06
CA PRO A 173 -8.89 -23.08 3.59
C PRO A 173 -10.19 -22.40 3.08
N PRO A 174 -10.24 -22.01 1.79
CA PRO A 174 -11.39 -21.32 1.21
C PRO A 174 -12.75 -21.95 1.46
N GLU A 175 -12.82 -23.27 1.52
CA GLU A 175 -14.06 -24.04 1.73
C GLU A 175 -14.60 -23.83 3.16
N GLN A 176 -13.73 -23.65 4.14
CA GLN A 176 -14.06 -23.47 5.56
C GLN A 176 -14.15 -22.00 5.98
N ALA A 177 -13.31 -21.15 5.39
CA ALA A 177 -13.17 -19.73 5.75
C ALA A 177 -13.63 -18.80 4.61
N ARG A 178 -14.59 -19.18 3.80
CA ARG A 178 -15.03 -18.48 2.59
C ARG A 178 -15.24 -16.98 2.81
N ARG A 179 -15.92 -16.60 3.89
CA ARG A 179 -16.16 -15.18 4.22
C ARG A 179 -14.86 -14.39 4.41
N THR A 180 -13.87 -14.97 5.08
CA THR A 180 -12.56 -14.32 5.30
C THR A 180 -11.85 -14.05 3.98
N TYR A 181 -11.83 -15.02 3.06
CA TYR A 181 -11.28 -14.83 1.71
C TYR A 181 -12.03 -13.77 0.93
N GLN A 182 -13.36 -13.72 1.04
CA GLN A 182 -14.19 -12.71 0.38
C GLN A 182 -13.89 -11.31 0.85
N ILE A 183 -13.90 -11.06 2.17
CA ILE A 183 -13.69 -9.71 2.73
C ILE A 183 -12.25 -9.23 2.62
N ARG A 184 -11.27 -10.13 2.41
CA ARG A 184 -9.87 -9.79 2.18
C ARG A 184 -9.51 -9.70 0.69
N SER A 185 -10.46 -9.92 -0.21
CA SER A 185 -10.24 -9.82 -1.66
C SER A 185 -10.67 -8.44 -2.18
N PRO A 186 -9.75 -7.57 -2.62
CA PRO A 186 -10.06 -6.29 -3.25
C PRO A 186 -11.13 -6.39 -4.34
N LEU A 187 -11.10 -7.47 -5.12
CA LEU A 187 -12.05 -7.75 -6.19
C LEU A 187 -13.52 -7.62 -5.78
N ASN A 188 -13.83 -8.00 -4.54
CA ASN A 188 -15.19 -7.95 -4.00
C ASN A 188 -15.59 -6.55 -3.51
N MET A 189 -14.67 -5.60 -3.48
CA MET A 189 -14.87 -4.23 -3.01
C MET A 189 -14.91 -3.21 -4.16
N ALA A 190 -14.80 -3.64 -5.42
CA ALA A 190 -14.71 -2.74 -6.57
C ALA A 190 -15.83 -1.69 -6.59
N HIS A 191 -17.06 -2.10 -6.28
CA HIS A 191 -18.24 -1.23 -6.24
C HIS A 191 -18.28 -0.23 -5.08
N LEU A 192 -17.37 -0.35 -4.11
CA LEU A 192 -17.24 0.54 -2.96
C LEU A 192 -16.14 1.60 -3.16
N ILE A 193 -15.27 1.40 -4.15
CA ILE A 193 -14.17 2.33 -4.44
C ILE A 193 -14.74 3.59 -5.11
N GLN A 194 -14.42 4.74 -4.57
CA GLN A 194 -14.85 6.04 -5.10
C GLN A 194 -13.70 6.81 -5.76
N ALA A 195 -12.48 6.55 -5.33
CA ALA A 195 -11.29 7.21 -5.85
C ALA A 195 -10.85 6.62 -7.20
N PRO A 196 -10.20 7.41 -8.07
CA PRO A 196 -9.58 6.89 -9.28
C PRO A 196 -8.50 5.86 -8.96
N VAL A 197 -8.40 4.81 -9.78
CA VAL A 197 -7.48 3.68 -9.57
C VAL A 197 -6.50 3.57 -10.72
N GLN A 198 -5.21 3.40 -10.38
CA GLN A 198 -4.18 2.97 -11.31
C GLN A 198 -3.73 1.56 -10.98
N ILE A 199 -3.70 0.69 -11.99
CA ILE A 199 -3.15 -0.66 -11.89
C ILE A 199 -1.87 -0.71 -12.70
N VAL A 200 -0.77 -1.12 -12.04
CA VAL A 200 0.54 -1.34 -12.68
C VAL A 200 0.96 -2.78 -12.42
N HIS A 201 1.18 -3.58 -13.46
CA HIS A 201 1.47 -5.00 -13.29
C HIS A 201 2.45 -5.52 -14.34
N ALA A 202 3.37 -6.38 -13.92
CA ALA A 202 4.34 -7.04 -14.80
C ALA A 202 3.72 -8.29 -15.44
N THR A 203 3.96 -8.52 -16.74
CA THR A 203 3.31 -9.63 -17.46
C THR A 203 3.83 -11.00 -17.09
N GLU A 204 5.07 -11.07 -16.58
CA GLU A 204 5.74 -12.32 -16.17
C GLU A 204 5.86 -12.42 -14.63
N ASP A 205 4.92 -11.79 -13.92
CA ASP A 205 4.88 -11.87 -12.47
C ASP A 205 4.41 -13.25 -12.01
N VAL A 206 5.36 -14.04 -11.48
CA VAL A 206 5.10 -15.40 -10.95
C VAL A 206 4.66 -15.39 -9.48
N HIS A 207 4.81 -14.25 -8.78
CA HIS A 207 4.39 -14.13 -7.38
C HIS A 207 2.93 -13.70 -7.25
N VAL A 208 2.51 -12.80 -8.11
CA VAL A 208 1.12 -12.37 -8.27
C VAL A 208 0.83 -12.37 -9.78
N PRO A 209 0.27 -13.45 -10.32
CA PRO A 209 0.01 -13.55 -11.75
C PRO A 209 -0.81 -12.39 -12.30
N VAL A 210 -0.52 -11.98 -13.54
CA VAL A 210 -1.13 -10.80 -14.17
C VAL A 210 -2.67 -10.84 -14.21
N VAL A 211 -3.25 -12.01 -14.11
CA VAL A 211 -4.70 -12.20 -14.04
C VAL A 211 -5.33 -11.46 -12.86
N HIS A 212 -4.60 -11.26 -11.76
CA HIS A 212 -5.06 -10.42 -10.65
C HIS A 212 -5.33 -8.97 -11.10
N ALA A 213 -4.45 -8.41 -11.93
CA ALA A 213 -4.63 -7.07 -12.48
C ALA A 213 -5.80 -7.00 -13.47
N LEU A 214 -5.93 -8.02 -14.33
CA LEU A 214 -6.99 -8.07 -15.36
C LEU A 214 -8.38 -8.20 -14.73
N GLU A 215 -8.54 -9.09 -13.75
CA GLU A 215 -9.80 -9.26 -13.01
C GLU A 215 -10.15 -7.99 -12.21
N TRP A 216 -9.15 -7.39 -11.57
CA TRP A 216 -9.34 -6.16 -10.80
C TRP A 216 -9.75 -4.99 -11.70
N HIS A 217 -9.07 -4.80 -12.83
CA HIS A 217 -9.43 -3.79 -13.83
C HIS A 217 -10.86 -3.98 -14.32
N ARG A 218 -11.23 -5.23 -14.69
CA ARG A 218 -12.59 -5.54 -15.15
C ARG A 218 -13.63 -5.20 -14.09
N ALA A 219 -13.41 -5.59 -12.83
CA ALA A 219 -14.36 -5.34 -11.74
C ALA A 219 -14.57 -3.84 -11.50
N LEU A 220 -13.49 -3.06 -11.48
CA LEU A 220 -13.55 -1.60 -11.33
C LEU A 220 -14.29 -0.94 -12.52
N THR A 221 -13.97 -1.37 -13.75
CA THR A 221 -14.65 -0.85 -14.95
C THR A 221 -16.16 -1.12 -14.90
N VAL A 222 -16.57 -2.35 -14.56
CA VAL A 222 -18.00 -2.71 -14.43
C VAL A 222 -18.68 -1.92 -13.31
N SER A 223 -17.94 -1.56 -12.27
CA SER A 223 -18.43 -0.73 -11.16
C SER A 223 -18.43 0.78 -11.47
N GLY A 224 -18.00 1.20 -12.66
CA GLY A 224 -17.97 2.61 -13.06
C GLY A 224 -16.84 3.42 -12.42
N VAL A 225 -15.85 2.78 -11.81
CA VAL A 225 -14.70 3.45 -11.20
C VAL A 225 -13.71 3.88 -12.28
N PRO A 226 -13.25 5.15 -12.30
CA PRO A 226 -12.17 5.56 -13.19
C PRO A 226 -10.91 4.72 -12.95
N VAL A 227 -10.52 3.91 -13.94
CA VAL A 227 -9.39 3.00 -13.79
C VAL A 227 -8.48 3.01 -15.01
N THR A 228 -7.17 3.00 -14.77
CA THR A 228 -6.14 2.81 -15.79
C THR A 228 -5.36 1.52 -15.53
N LEU A 229 -4.99 0.80 -16.59
CA LEU A 229 -4.19 -0.42 -16.52
C LEU A 229 -2.92 -0.26 -17.34
N SER A 230 -1.78 -0.42 -16.69
CA SER A 230 -0.45 -0.43 -17.31
C SER A 230 0.22 -1.79 -17.13
N LEU A 231 0.44 -2.50 -18.23
CA LEU A 231 1.15 -3.78 -18.24
C LEU A 231 2.61 -3.57 -18.63
N ILE A 232 3.51 -4.04 -17.77
CA ILE A 232 4.97 -3.98 -18.00
C ILE A 232 5.41 -5.28 -18.61
N ARG A 233 5.69 -5.25 -19.91
CA ARG A 233 6.04 -6.46 -20.68
C ARG A 233 7.41 -6.99 -20.27
N ASN A 234 7.56 -8.32 -20.31
CA ASN A 234 8.81 -9.05 -20.09
C ASN A 234 9.46 -8.71 -18.74
N GLN A 235 8.65 -8.46 -17.71
CA GLN A 235 9.10 -8.17 -16.36
C GLN A 235 8.37 -9.06 -15.36
N GLY A 236 9.09 -9.38 -14.27
CA GLY A 236 8.54 -10.11 -13.13
C GLY A 236 8.17 -9.20 -11.95
N HIS A 237 7.83 -9.82 -10.83
CA HIS A 237 7.41 -9.13 -9.60
C HIS A 237 8.45 -8.13 -9.06
N ARG A 238 9.73 -8.44 -9.24
CA ARG A 238 10.86 -7.57 -8.83
C ARG A 238 11.52 -7.01 -10.07
N MET A 239 11.58 -5.71 -10.14
CA MET A 239 12.22 -4.98 -11.24
C MET A 239 13.61 -4.50 -10.84
N THR A 240 14.44 -4.16 -11.81
CA THR A 240 15.70 -3.45 -11.57
C THR A 240 15.40 -2.09 -10.90
N PRO A 241 16.32 -1.55 -10.07
CA PRO A 241 16.12 -0.26 -9.42
C PRO A 241 15.81 0.89 -10.40
N LYS A 242 16.45 0.89 -11.58
CA LYS A 242 16.22 1.88 -12.62
C LYS A 242 14.79 1.81 -13.16
N LEU A 243 14.33 0.64 -13.58
CA LEU A 243 12.98 0.46 -14.11
C LEU A 243 11.92 0.72 -13.05
N GLN A 244 12.18 0.30 -11.80
CA GLN A 244 11.29 0.58 -10.68
C GLN A 244 11.13 2.09 -10.46
N TYR A 245 12.22 2.87 -10.55
CA TYR A 245 12.17 4.33 -10.41
C TYR A 245 11.44 5.00 -11.58
N GLU A 246 11.66 4.54 -12.80
CA GLU A 246 10.94 5.04 -13.98
C GLU A 246 9.42 4.86 -13.83
N TRP A 247 8.98 3.69 -13.38
CA TRP A 247 7.56 3.45 -13.09
C TRP A 247 7.06 4.25 -11.88
N THR A 248 7.89 4.44 -10.87
CA THR A 248 7.54 5.32 -9.74
C THR A 248 7.26 6.74 -10.20
N LYS A 249 8.07 7.29 -11.12
CA LYS A 249 7.82 8.62 -11.70
C LYS A 249 6.46 8.67 -12.41
N ARG A 250 6.19 7.73 -13.30
CA ARG A 250 4.90 7.67 -14.02
C ARG A 250 3.70 7.56 -13.08
N ILE A 251 3.84 6.75 -12.04
CA ILE A 251 2.80 6.61 -11.00
C ILE A 251 2.56 7.95 -10.30
N CYS A 252 3.61 8.63 -9.88
CA CYS A 252 3.52 9.92 -9.20
C CYS A 252 3.01 11.04 -10.12
N GLU A 253 3.38 11.03 -11.40
CA GLU A 253 2.84 11.95 -12.40
C GLU A 253 1.32 11.74 -12.57
N TRP A 254 0.88 10.48 -12.65
CA TRP A 254 -0.55 10.18 -12.70
C TRP A 254 -1.29 10.59 -11.42
N MET A 255 -0.71 10.37 -10.24
CA MET A 255 -1.29 10.82 -8.95
C MET A 255 -1.52 12.32 -8.93
N LYS A 256 -0.55 13.12 -9.35
CA LYS A 256 -0.67 14.58 -9.42
C LYS A 256 -1.80 15.04 -10.35
N GLN A 257 -2.10 14.29 -11.40
CA GLN A 257 -3.24 14.57 -12.28
C GLN A 257 -4.62 14.30 -11.62
N GLN A 258 -4.64 13.50 -10.53
CA GLN A 258 -5.85 13.23 -9.77
C GLN A 258 -6.10 14.25 -8.65
N GLU A 259 -5.13 15.11 -8.35
CA GLU A 259 -5.26 16.14 -7.32
C GLU A 259 -6.19 17.26 -7.80
N LYS A 260 -7.20 17.59 -6.99
CA LYS A 260 -8.12 18.68 -7.31
C LYS A 260 -7.43 20.02 -7.16
N GLY A 261 -7.44 20.85 -8.17
CA GLY A 261 -7.07 22.26 -8.09
C GLY A 261 -5.57 22.55 -8.05
N SER A 262 -4.75 21.85 -8.86
CA SER A 262 -3.41 22.32 -9.19
C SER A 262 -3.43 23.38 -10.30
#